data_440dab5d5f11ab65bc9e2a4755677c76
#
_entry.id   440dab5d5f11ab65bc9e2a4755677c76
#
_cell.length_a   1.000
_cell.length_b   1.000
_cell.length_c   1.000
_cell.angle_alpha   90.00
_cell.angle_beta   90.00
_cell.angle_gamma   90.00
#
_symmetry.space_group_name_H-M   'P 1'
#
loop_
_entity.id
_entity.type
_entity.pdbx_description
1 polymer ?
#
loop_
_entity_poly.entity_id
_entity_poly.type
_entity_poly.pdbx_seq_one_letter_code
_entity_poly.pdbx_strand_id
1 'polypeptide(L)'
;KNLNLHEASILAGMINGPELNSPTRNPDLVKERQKLVLDAMYQNQHISEKEHTRTSSLPISLKLNQNEDHNQTLGYFKDAVIEELASLGFDENDCLKNGLKVYTTLDTKTQQAVSQSISQTFKEDEKAQTAVVIIEPNSGALLALAGGKDYSASQYNRATMAERQMASTVKPILYYDALANGFNPATKFVSEKTIFRLSNDELYAPTNYNDLYANKEITMLDAIATSDNIYAVKTHLFLGENTLSNRLKMFGYDNATAIPSLALGCVETSPLKLANMY
;
A
#
# COMPACT_ATOMS: atom_id res chain seq x y z
N LYS A 1 -28.32 -16.89 4.58
CA LYS A 1 -28.53 -17.30 3.18
C LYS A 1 -29.34 -18.58 3.17
N ASN A 2 -30.38 -18.65 2.35
CA ASN A 2 -31.22 -19.83 2.22
C ASN A 2 -30.51 -20.78 1.23
N LEU A 3 -30.00 -21.90 1.74
CA LEU A 3 -29.46 -23.00 0.93
C LEU A 3 -30.63 -23.85 0.42
N ASN A 4 -30.55 -24.27 -0.84
CA ASN A 4 -31.44 -25.28 -1.36
C ASN A 4 -30.93 -26.71 -1.02
N LEU A 5 -31.74 -27.76 -1.23
CA LEU A 5 -31.38 -29.14 -0.91
C LEU A 5 -30.09 -29.59 -1.65
N HIS A 6 -29.90 -29.15 -2.90
CA HIS A 6 -28.71 -29.50 -3.69
C HIS A 6 -27.44 -28.88 -3.07
N GLU A 7 -27.46 -27.62 -2.70
CA GLU A 7 -26.35 -26.93 -2.06
C GLU A 7 -26.06 -27.46 -0.66
N ALA A 8 -27.10 -27.69 0.13
CA ALA A 8 -26.98 -28.21 1.50
C ALA A 8 -26.36 -29.63 1.51
N SER A 9 -26.79 -30.52 0.59
CA SER A 9 -26.27 -31.88 0.50
C SER A 9 -24.79 -31.94 0.04
N ILE A 10 -24.36 -31.02 -0.82
CA ILE A 10 -22.95 -30.87 -1.20
C ILE A 10 -22.13 -30.48 0.03
N LEU A 11 -22.53 -29.43 0.73
CA LEU A 11 -21.81 -28.93 1.91
C LEU A 11 -21.73 -30.00 3.01
N ALA A 12 -22.81 -30.73 3.27
CA ALA A 12 -22.81 -31.83 4.22
C ALA A 12 -21.83 -32.95 3.82
N GLY A 13 -21.74 -33.26 2.52
CA GLY A 13 -20.80 -34.26 1.99
C GLY A 13 -19.32 -33.87 2.11
N MET A 14 -19.04 -32.57 2.26
CA MET A 14 -17.65 -32.06 2.39
C MET A 14 -17.10 -32.16 3.82
N ILE A 15 -17.90 -32.30 4.85
CA ILE A 15 -17.51 -32.15 6.26
C ILE A 15 -16.34 -33.07 6.65
N ASN A 16 -16.32 -34.30 6.18
CA ASN A 16 -15.29 -35.31 6.53
C ASN A 16 -13.96 -35.16 5.78
N GLY A 17 -13.68 -34.05 5.15
CA GLY A 17 -12.44 -33.79 4.42
C GLY A 17 -12.65 -32.66 3.44
N PRO A 18 -12.77 -31.40 3.90
CA PRO A 18 -13.17 -30.27 3.05
C PRO A 18 -12.24 -30.02 1.86
N GLU A 19 -10.94 -30.30 2.00
CA GLU A 19 -9.99 -30.17 0.91
C GLU A 19 -10.12 -31.28 -0.13
N LEU A 20 -10.22 -32.54 0.33
CA LEU A 20 -10.36 -33.71 -0.54
C LEU A 20 -11.72 -33.73 -1.25
N ASN A 21 -12.78 -33.37 -0.52
CA ASN A 21 -14.14 -33.30 -1.01
C ASN A 21 -14.48 -31.88 -1.54
N SER A 22 -13.51 -31.14 -2.02
CA SER A 22 -13.71 -29.81 -2.60
C SER A 22 -14.27 -29.91 -4.02
N PRO A 23 -15.40 -29.26 -4.33
CA PRO A 23 -15.98 -29.30 -5.67
C PRO A 23 -15.12 -28.58 -6.72
N THR A 24 -14.14 -27.78 -6.32
CA THR A 24 -13.16 -27.15 -7.22
C THR A 24 -12.00 -28.06 -7.55
N ARG A 25 -11.67 -29.04 -6.66
CA ARG A 25 -10.54 -29.96 -6.83
C ARG A 25 -10.97 -31.33 -7.35
N ASN A 26 -12.03 -31.87 -6.78
CA ASN A 26 -12.50 -33.24 -7.06
C ASN A 26 -14.03 -33.27 -7.26
N PRO A 27 -14.58 -32.76 -8.37
CA PRO A 27 -16.02 -32.63 -8.59
C PRO A 27 -16.72 -34.00 -8.60
N ASP A 28 -16.10 -35.04 -9.13
CA ASP A 28 -16.65 -36.39 -9.19
C ASP A 28 -16.82 -37.02 -7.79
N LEU A 29 -15.79 -36.90 -6.94
CA LEU A 29 -15.84 -37.36 -5.56
C LEU A 29 -16.92 -36.61 -4.76
N VAL A 30 -17.07 -35.30 -4.99
CA VAL A 30 -18.13 -34.53 -4.36
C VAL A 30 -19.51 -35.01 -4.78
N LYS A 31 -19.67 -35.41 -6.02
CA LYS A 31 -20.92 -35.96 -6.54
C LYS A 31 -21.28 -37.27 -5.87
N GLU A 32 -20.31 -38.17 -5.68
CA GLU A 32 -20.49 -39.42 -4.94
C GLU A 32 -20.86 -39.13 -3.46
N ARG A 33 -20.17 -38.21 -2.82
CA ARG A 33 -20.45 -37.77 -1.44
C ARG A 33 -21.85 -37.17 -1.29
N GLN A 34 -22.24 -36.30 -2.22
CA GLN A 34 -23.60 -35.74 -2.26
C GLN A 34 -24.65 -36.83 -2.33
N LYS A 35 -24.43 -37.86 -3.19
CA LYS A 35 -25.35 -38.98 -3.33
C LYS A 35 -25.51 -39.73 -2.01
N LEU A 36 -24.43 -40.04 -1.30
CA LEU A 36 -24.49 -40.71 0.02
C LEU A 36 -25.31 -39.91 1.03
N VAL A 37 -25.19 -38.58 1.04
CA VAL A 37 -25.99 -37.71 1.91
C VAL A 37 -27.45 -37.75 1.53
N LEU A 38 -27.77 -37.66 0.24
CA LEU A 38 -29.16 -37.72 -0.26
C LEU A 38 -29.80 -39.10 -0.02
N ASP A 39 -29.07 -40.21 -0.22
CA ASP A 39 -29.52 -41.55 0.07
C ASP A 39 -29.84 -41.73 1.56
N ALA A 40 -29.00 -41.22 2.46
CA ALA A 40 -29.28 -41.23 3.90
C ALA A 40 -30.46 -40.38 4.28
N MET A 41 -30.64 -39.21 3.67
CA MET A 41 -31.82 -38.35 3.90
C MET A 41 -33.13 -39.00 3.43
N TYR A 42 -33.09 -39.71 2.30
CA TYR A 42 -34.24 -40.47 1.79
C TYR A 42 -34.56 -41.67 2.69
N GLN A 43 -33.57 -42.49 3.08
CA GLN A 43 -33.78 -43.64 3.98
C GLN A 43 -34.38 -43.24 5.34
N ASN A 44 -33.97 -42.05 5.86
CA ASN A 44 -34.51 -41.50 7.11
C ASN A 44 -35.78 -40.63 6.92
N GLN A 45 -36.42 -40.68 5.75
CA GLN A 45 -37.64 -39.98 5.42
C GLN A 45 -37.60 -38.45 5.57
N HIS A 46 -36.42 -37.84 5.46
CA HIS A 46 -36.27 -36.41 5.48
C HIS A 46 -36.58 -35.74 4.14
N ILE A 47 -36.49 -36.51 3.05
CA ILE A 47 -36.84 -36.07 1.69
C ILE A 47 -37.67 -37.12 0.99
N SER A 48 -38.50 -36.70 0.04
CA SER A 48 -39.31 -37.59 -0.81
C SER A 48 -38.47 -38.25 -1.90
N GLU A 49 -38.94 -39.34 -2.48
CA GLU A 49 -38.33 -40.02 -3.63
C GLU A 49 -38.16 -39.06 -4.81
N LYS A 50 -39.12 -38.20 -5.06
CA LYS A 50 -39.09 -37.17 -6.11
C LYS A 50 -37.98 -36.17 -5.88
N GLU A 51 -37.77 -35.69 -4.65
CA GLU A 51 -36.68 -34.77 -4.29
C GLU A 51 -35.32 -35.46 -4.39
N HIS A 52 -35.20 -36.70 -3.92
CA HIS A 52 -34.00 -37.48 -4.02
C HIS A 52 -33.59 -37.64 -5.48
N THR A 53 -34.45 -38.15 -6.35
CA THR A 53 -34.18 -38.40 -7.76
C THR A 53 -33.79 -37.08 -8.50
N ARG A 54 -34.62 -36.05 -8.28
CA ARG A 54 -34.37 -34.73 -8.89
C ARG A 54 -33.02 -34.14 -8.47
N THR A 55 -32.71 -34.16 -7.18
CA THR A 55 -31.49 -33.52 -6.65
C THR A 55 -30.24 -34.30 -7.01
N SER A 56 -30.30 -35.63 -7.01
CA SER A 56 -29.22 -36.52 -7.41
C SER A 56 -28.81 -36.36 -8.89
N SER A 57 -29.76 -36.00 -9.76
CA SER A 57 -29.50 -35.80 -11.20
C SER A 57 -28.89 -34.40 -11.54
N LEU A 58 -28.96 -33.43 -10.63
CA LEU A 58 -28.43 -32.08 -10.89
C LEU A 58 -26.90 -32.09 -10.97
N PRO A 59 -26.29 -31.44 -11.96
CA PRO A 59 -24.84 -31.27 -12.02
C PRO A 59 -24.37 -30.32 -10.91
N ILE A 60 -23.13 -30.53 -10.45
CA ILE A 60 -22.49 -29.57 -9.54
C ILE A 60 -22.12 -28.34 -10.38
N SER A 61 -22.78 -27.22 -10.10
CA SER A 61 -22.51 -25.93 -10.73
C SER A 61 -21.91 -24.99 -9.69
N LEU A 62 -20.66 -24.58 -9.90
CA LEU A 62 -19.96 -23.66 -9.04
C LEU A 62 -20.07 -22.25 -9.62
N LYS A 63 -20.55 -21.32 -8.83
CA LYS A 63 -20.37 -19.90 -9.10
C LYS A 63 -19.07 -19.48 -8.47
N LEU A 64 -17.95 -19.82 -9.14
CA LEU A 64 -16.66 -19.30 -8.73
C LEU A 64 -16.70 -17.78 -8.97
N ASN A 65 -16.38 -17.01 -7.93
CA ASN A 65 -16.08 -15.60 -8.13
C ASN A 65 -14.81 -15.54 -8.99
N GLN A 66 -14.98 -15.26 -10.28
CA GLN A 66 -13.85 -15.01 -11.20
C GLN A 66 -13.15 -13.67 -10.90
N ASN A 67 -13.49 -13.04 -9.77
CA ASN A 67 -12.91 -11.77 -9.34
C ASN A 67 -11.52 -11.90 -8.71
N GLU A 68 -10.90 -13.11 -8.70
CA GLU A 68 -9.54 -13.27 -8.18
C GLU A 68 -8.47 -12.61 -9.07
N ASP A 69 -8.77 -12.40 -10.35
CA ASP A 69 -7.78 -11.84 -11.30
C ASP A 69 -7.71 -10.29 -11.35
N HIS A 70 -8.63 -9.58 -10.68
CA HIS A 70 -8.70 -8.12 -10.85
C HIS A 70 -8.07 -7.31 -9.72
N ASN A 71 -7.63 -7.92 -8.63
CA ASN A 71 -7.05 -7.22 -7.49
C ASN A 71 -5.75 -7.87 -6.98
N GLN A 72 -4.79 -8.09 -7.88
CA GLN A 72 -3.46 -8.63 -7.53
C GLN A 72 -2.75 -7.87 -6.40
N THR A 73 -3.19 -6.65 -6.11
CA THR A 73 -2.62 -5.79 -5.06
C THR A 73 -3.50 -5.63 -3.82
N LEU A 74 -4.74 -6.14 -3.80
CA LEU A 74 -5.66 -5.96 -2.67
C LEU A 74 -5.13 -6.58 -1.36
N GLY A 75 -4.33 -7.65 -1.46
CA GLY A 75 -3.70 -8.28 -0.31
C GLY A 75 -2.87 -7.30 0.53
N TYR A 76 -2.15 -6.39 -0.10
CA TYR A 76 -1.35 -5.38 0.61
C TYR A 76 -2.20 -4.42 1.44
N PHE A 77 -3.36 -4.00 0.91
CA PHE A 77 -4.28 -3.16 1.66
C PHE A 77 -4.88 -3.93 2.85
N LYS A 78 -5.25 -5.19 2.63
CA LYS A 78 -5.77 -6.06 3.70
C LYS A 78 -4.75 -6.23 4.83
N ASP A 79 -3.47 -6.47 4.50
CA ASP A 79 -2.42 -6.61 5.51
C ASP A 79 -2.23 -5.31 6.30
N ALA A 80 -2.25 -4.15 5.64
CA ALA A 80 -2.18 -2.87 6.33
C ALA A 80 -3.37 -2.65 7.31
N VAL A 81 -4.57 -3.10 6.94
CA VAL A 81 -5.74 -3.08 7.86
C VAL A 81 -5.53 -4.00 9.06
N ILE A 82 -4.96 -5.19 8.85
CA ILE A 82 -4.67 -6.14 9.94
C ILE A 82 -3.60 -5.55 10.88
N GLU A 83 -2.55 -4.95 10.34
CA GLU A 83 -1.52 -4.26 11.13
C GLU A 83 -2.11 -3.11 11.97
N GLU A 84 -3.00 -2.32 11.39
CA GLU A 84 -3.68 -1.23 12.10
C GLU A 84 -4.58 -1.77 13.21
N LEU A 85 -5.38 -2.82 12.94
CA LEU A 85 -6.19 -3.48 13.97
C LEU A 85 -5.34 -4.00 15.13
N ALA A 86 -4.20 -4.62 14.83
CA ALA A 86 -3.26 -5.09 15.85
C ALA A 86 -2.72 -3.92 16.70
N SER A 87 -2.41 -2.79 16.08
CA SER A 87 -1.96 -1.57 16.79
C SER A 87 -3.04 -0.98 17.71
N LEU A 88 -4.31 -1.18 17.36
CA LEU A 88 -5.49 -0.80 18.14
C LEU A 88 -5.84 -1.83 19.25
N GLY A 89 -5.06 -2.91 19.36
CA GLY A 89 -5.24 -3.95 20.38
C GLY A 89 -6.20 -5.07 20.00
N PHE A 90 -6.57 -5.21 18.73
CA PHE A 90 -7.37 -6.35 18.24
C PHE A 90 -6.45 -7.48 17.79
N ASP A 91 -6.58 -8.65 18.40
CA ASP A 91 -5.91 -9.87 17.93
C ASP A 91 -6.61 -10.43 16.67
N GLU A 92 -5.84 -10.87 15.68
CA GLU A 92 -6.36 -11.49 14.46
C GLU A 92 -7.27 -12.69 14.76
N ASN A 93 -6.90 -13.52 15.74
CA ASN A 93 -7.73 -14.65 16.17
C ASN A 93 -9.07 -14.20 16.78
N ASP A 94 -9.07 -13.11 17.52
CA ASP A 94 -10.30 -12.55 18.10
C ASP A 94 -11.20 -11.95 17.01
N CYS A 95 -10.61 -11.29 16.01
CA CYS A 95 -11.34 -10.78 14.85
C CYS A 95 -12.06 -11.91 14.10
N LEU A 96 -11.35 -13.03 13.85
CA LEU A 96 -11.90 -14.19 13.15
C LEU A 96 -12.98 -14.92 13.96
N LYS A 97 -12.75 -15.13 15.26
CA LYS A 97 -13.70 -15.85 16.15
C LYS A 97 -14.94 -15.06 16.46
N ASN A 98 -14.82 -13.74 16.63
CA ASN A 98 -15.94 -12.88 17.04
C ASN A 98 -16.73 -12.31 15.86
N GLY A 99 -16.31 -12.61 14.61
CA GLY A 99 -17.02 -12.20 13.40
C GLY A 99 -17.10 -10.68 13.27
N LEU A 100 -16.02 -9.96 13.58
CA LEU A 100 -15.97 -8.51 13.51
C LEU A 100 -16.23 -8.01 12.09
N LYS A 101 -16.96 -6.90 12.00
CA LYS A 101 -17.15 -6.16 10.75
C LYS A 101 -16.20 -4.97 10.78
N VAL A 102 -15.22 -4.98 9.89
CA VAL A 102 -14.26 -3.90 9.75
C VAL A 102 -14.65 -3.02 8.57
N TYR A 103 -14.93 -1.75 8.83
CA TYR A 103 -15.22 -0.74 7.81
C TYR A 103 -13.94 0.02 7.54
N THR A 104 -13.51 0.04 6.28
CA THR A 104 -12.25 0.67 5.85
C THR A 104 -12.51 1.84 4.93
N THR A 105 -11.48 2.63 4.67
CA THR A 105 -11.50 3.76 3.73
C THR A 105 -11.20 3.35 2.29
N LEU A 106 -11.04 2.04 2.01
CA LEU A 106 -10.75 1.52 0.68
C LEU A 106 -11.77 2.00 -0.36
N ASP A 107 -11.30 2.70 -1.38
CA ASP A 107 -12.07 2.92 -2.61
C ASP A 107 -11.73 1.84 -3.64
N THR A 108 -12.69 0.96 -3.90
CA THR A 108 -12.48 -0.20 -4.78
C THR A 108 -12.15 0.18 -6.21
N LYS A 109 -12.67 1.30 -6.71
CA LYS A 109 -12.37 1.78 -8.07
C LYS A 109 -10.94 2.30 -8.17
N THR A 110 -10.51 3.07 -7.17
CA THR A 110 -9.13 3.56 -7.07
C THR A 110 -8.14 2.41 -6.93
N GLN A 111 -8.43 1.41 -6.07
CA GLN A 111 -7.59 0.22 -5.93
C GLN A 111 -7.50 -0.58 -7.25
N GLN A 112 -8.60 -0.74 -7.96
CA GLN A 112 -8.61 -1.41 -9.27
C GLN A 112 -7.78 -0.64 -10.31
N ALA A 113 -7.89 0.68 -10.34
CA ALA A 113 -7.09 1.52 -11.23
C ALA A 113 -5.58 1.38 -10.93
N VAL A 114 -5.19 1.33 -9.64
CA VAL A 114 -3.81 1.07 -9.22
C VAL A 114 -3.33 -0.29 -9.73
N SER A 115 -4.10 -1.38 -9.52
CA SER A 115 -3.75 -2.72 -10.02
C SER A 115 -3.57 -2.75 -11.53
N GLN A 116 -4.49 -2.14 -12.27
CA GLN A 116 -4.43 -2.06 -13.74
C GLN A 116 -3.20 -1.27 -14.22
N SER A 117 -2.92 -0.12 -13.61
CA SER A 117 -1.77 0.71 -13.96
C SER A 117 -0.45 -0.02 -13.72
N ILE A 118 -0.33 -0.71 -12.59
CA ILE A 118 0.85 -1.53 -12.27
C ILE A 118 1.03 -2.63 -13.33
N SER A 119 -0.02 -3.40 -13.62
CA SER A 119 0.05 -4.51 -14.57
C SER A 119 0.38 -4.06 -16.00
N GLN A 120 -0.05 -2.86 -16.39
CA GLN A 120 0.26 -2.28 -17.70
C GLN A 120 1.70 -1.77 -17.78
N THR A 121 2.20 -1.16 -16.69
CA THR A 121 3.53 -0.52 -16.67
C THR A 121 4.66 -1.54 -16.61
N PHE A 122 4.50 -2.62 -15.85
CA PHE A 122 5.59 -3.56 -15.53
C PHE A 122 5.55 -4.88 -16.32
N LYS A 123 4.84 -4.94 -17.44
CA LYS A 123 4.72 -6.18 -18.25
C LYS A 123 6.07 -6.75 -18.71
N GLU A 124 7.03 -5.89 -19.01
CA GLU A 124 8.30 -6.27 -19.61
C GLU A 124 9.47 -6.30 -18.62
N ASP A 125 9.31 -5.73 -17.43
CA ASP A 125 10.36 -5.68 -16.40
C ASP A 125 10.05 -6.61 -15.22
N GLU A 126 10.59 -7.81 -15.26
CA GLU A 126 10.40 -8.82 -14.21
C GLU A 126 11.12 -8.49 -12.90
N LYS A 127 12.17 -7.65 -12.92
CA LYS A 127 13.01 -7.37 -11.74
C LYS A 127 12.53 -6.15 -10.95
N ALA A 128 12.02 -5.12 -11.61
CA ALA A 128 11.56 -3.91 -10.93
C ALA A 128 10.35 -4.22 -10.04
N GLN A 129 10.32 -3.54 -8.90
CA GLN A 129 9.19 -3.55 -7.98
C GLN A 129 8.66 -2.13 -7.78
N THR A 130 7.43 -2.02 -7.32
CA THR A 130 6.77 -0.73 -7.11
C THR A 130 6.00 -0.72 -5.81
N ALA A 131 5.71 0.48 -5.33
CA ALA A 131 4.71 0.70 -4.30
C ALA A 131 3.86 1.93 -4.67
N VAL A 132 2.57 1.87 -4.38
CA VAL A 132 1.64 2.97 -4.62
C VAL A 132 0.82 3.21 -3.36
N VAL A 133 0.68 4.47 -2.97
CA VAL A 133 -0.16 4.93 -1.87
C VAL A 133 -1.05 6.06 -2.38
N ILE A 134 -2.35 5.96 -2.17
CA ILE A 134 -3.30 7.02 -2.51
C ILE A 134 -4.08 7.41 -1.27
N ILE A 135 -3.92 8.67 -0.87
CA ILE A 135 -4.55 9.27 0.30
C ILE A 135 -5.47 10.40 -0.15
N GLU A 136 -6.62 10.53 0.48
CA GLU A 136 -7.49 11.69 0.32
C GLU A 136 -6.93 12.89 1.11
N PRO A 137 -6.57 14.00 0.46
CA PRO A 137 -5.82 15.09 1.11
C PRO A 137 -6.53 15.73 2.32
N ASN A 138 -7.88 15.82 2.29
CA ASN A 138 -8.63 16.54 3.32
C ASN A 138 -8.89 15.70 4.59
N SER A 139 -8.95 14.38 4.46
CA SER A 139 -9.28 13.47 5.56
C SER A 139 -8.09 12.63 6.02
N GLY A 140 -7.04 12.51 5.19
CA GLY A 140 -5.95 11.56 5.40
C GLY A 140 -6.36 10.10 5.16
N ALA A 141 -7.56 9.84 4.62
CA ALA A 141 -8.07 8.50 4.38
C ALA A 141 -7.25 7.77 3.31
N LEU A 142 -6.76 6.57 3.64
CA LEU A 142 -6.06 5.70 2.69
C LEU A 142 -7.09 5.06 1.74
N LEU A 143 -7.11 5.51 0.47
CA LEU A 143 -8.06 5.05 -0.53
C LEU A 143 -7.60 3.81 -1.29
N ALA A 144 -6.29 3.69 -1.54
CA ALA A 144 -5.69 2.55 -2.21
C ALA A 144 -4.24 2.35 -1.79
N LEU A 145 -3.78 1.09 -1.82
CA LEU A 145 -2.41 0.74 -1.47
C LEU A 145 -1.95 -0.48 -2.25
N ALA A 146 -0.74 -0.41 -2.80
CA ALA A 146 -0.03 -1.54 -3.38
C ALA A 146 1.42 -1.54 -2.90
N GLY A 147 1.89 -2.66 -2.35
CA GLY A 147 3.27 -2.85 -1.88
C GLY A 147 4.16 -3.62 -2.85
N GLY A 148 3.66 -3.96 -4.03
CA GLY A 148 4.35 -4.70 -5.06
C GLY A 148 3.49 -4.88 -6.31
N LYS A 149 4.03 -5.57 -7.30
CA LYS A 149 3.33 -5.85 -8.58
C LYS A 149 2.26 -6.93 -8.42
N ASP A 150 2.55 -7.93 -7.63
CA ASP A 150 1.72 -9.11 -7.42
C ASP A 150 1.88 -9.60 -5.97
N TYR A 151 0.80 -9.58 -5.23
CA TYR A 151 0.76 -10.02 -3.84
C TYR A 151 1.00 -11.53 -3.69
N SER A 152 0.55 -12.33 -4.65
CA SER A 152 0.74 -13.78 -4.62
C SER A 152 2.22 -14.18 -4.81
N ALA A 153 2.97 -13.40 -5.59
CA ALA A 153 4.40 -13.61 -5.79
C ALA A 153 5.26 -13.04 -4.65
N SER A 154 4.83 -11.96 -4.01
CA SER A 154 5.56 -11.34 -2.89
C SER A 154 4.60 -10.59 -1.97
N GLN A 155 4.46 -11.05 -0.73
CA GLN A 155 3.65 -10.40 0.30
C GLN A 155 4.37 -9.25 1.02
N TYR A 156 5.66 -9.01 0.71
CA TYR A 156 6.39 -7.90 1.30
C TYR A 156 5.80 -6.56 0.88
N ASN A 157 5.14 -5.89 1.82
CA ASN A 157 4.44 -4.63 1.59
C ASN A 157 5.41 -3.45 1.58
N ARG A 158 5.93 -3.11 0.40
CA ARG A 158 6.89 -2.00 0.24
C ARG A 158 6.28 -0.64 0.56
N ALA A 159 4.98 -0.50 0.51
CA ALA A 159 4.30 0.75 0.84
C ALA A 159 4.40 1.09 2.33
N THR A 160 4.40 0.08 3.21
CA THR A 160 4.45 0.24 4.67
C THR A 160 5.82 -0.09 5.26
N MET A 161 6.53 -1.08 4.70
CA MET A 161 7.72 -1.69 5.30
C MET A 161 9.04 -1.27 4.67
N ALA A 162 9.07 -0.85 3.39
CA ALA A 162 10.32 -0.48 2.74
C ALA A 162 10.73 0.93 3.14
N GLU A 163 11.78 1.05 3.92
CA GLU A 163 12.38 2.34 4.25
C GLU A 163 13.46 2.68 3.22
N ARG A 164 13.36 3.87 2.65
CA ARG A 164 14.28 4.42 1.65
C ARG A 164 14.47 5.90 1.90
N GLN A 165 15.63 6.42 1.51
CA GLN A 165 15.90 7.85 1.60
C GLN A 165 14.83 8.66 0.88
N MET A 166 14.34 9.71 1.54
CA MET A 166 13.37 10.65 0.94
C MET A 166 13.95 11.32 -0.30
N ALA A 167 15.25 11.55 -0.32
CA ALA A 167 15.92 12.33 -1.36
C ALA A 167 15.19 13.66 -1.62
N SER A 168 15.12 14.10 -2.85
CA SER A 168 14.50 15.39 -3.21
C SER A 168 13.01 15.50 -2.89
N THR A 169 12.34 14.42 -2.49
CA THR A 169 10.95 14.52 -2.03
C THR A 169 10.81 15.27 -0.69
N VAL A 170 11.88 15.51 0.05
CA VAL A 170 11.84 16.37 1.25
C VAL A 170 11.75 17.87 0.91
N LYS A 171 12.17 18.27 -0.29
CA LYS A 171 12.28 19.68 -0.67
C LYS A 171 10.97 20.49 -0.61
N PRO A 172 9.80 19.95 -0.99
CA PRO A 172 8.55 20.67 -0.79
C PRO A 172 8.29 21.05 0.67
N ILE A 173 8.64 20.17 1.62
CA ILE A 173 8.51 20.44 3.06
C ILE A 173 9.47 21.58 3.48
N LEU A 174 10.72 21.54 3.00
CA LEU A 174 11.67 22.62 3.23
C LEU A 174 11.17 23.97 2.67
N TYR A 175 10.65 23.98 1.45
CA TYR A 175 10.17 25.21 0.82
C TYR A 175 8.85 25.70 1.45
N TYR A 176 8.04 24.83 1.99
CA TYR A 176 6.90 25.22 2.83
C TYR A 176 7.38 26.03 4.05
N ASP A 177 8.41 25.57 4.75
CA ASP A 177 9.01 26.32 5.85
C ASP A 177 9.66 27.62 5.39
N ALA A 178 10.30 27.63 4.23
CA ALA A 178 10.87 28.86 3.67
C ALA A 178 9.81 29.92 3.41
N LEU A 179 8.68 29.53 2.80
CA LEU A 179 7.54 30.43 2.58
C LEU A 179 6.95 30.95 3.90
N ALA A 180 6.83 30.09 4.91
CA ALA A 180 6.35 30.48 6.24
C ALA A 180 7.30 31.46 6.96
N ASN A 181 8.57 31.48 6.58
CA ASN A 181 9.61 32.35 7.15
C ASN A 181 10.00 33.53 6.24
N GLY A 182 9.09 33.96 5.36
CA GLY A 182 9.23 35.19 4.59
C GLY A 182 9.89 35.07 3.21
N PHE A 183 10.24 33.86 2.80
CA PHE A 183 10.60 33.63 1.40
C PHE A 183 9.38 33.77 0.51
N ASN A 184 9.62 34.02 -0.76
CA ASN A 184 8.59 34.02 -1.79
C ASN A 184 9.13 33.30 -3.05
N PRO A 185 8.27 32.97 -4.03
CA PRO A 185 8.70 32.26 -5.23
C PRO A 185 9.84 32.92 -6.02
N ALA A 186 10.02 34.23 -5.87
CA ALA A 186 11.08 35.03 -6.53
C ALA A 186 12.36 35.17 -5.68
N THR A 187 12.37 34.64 -4.44
CA THR A 187 13.59 34.64 -3.58
C THR A 187 14.74 33.95 -4.30
N LYS A 188 15.93 34.56 -4.31
CA LYS A 188 17.05 34.13 -5.11
C LYS A 188 18.24 33.68 -4.27
N PHE A 189 18.88 32.63 -4.72
CA PHE A 189 20.25 32.24 -4.35
C PHE A 189 21.06 31.90 -5.59
N VAL A 190 22.39 32.06 -5.51
CA VAL A 190 23.30 31.62 -6.58
C VAL A 190 23.39 30.09 -6.56
N SER A 191 23.15 29.44 -7.69
CA SER A 191 23.39 28.01 -7.90
C SER A 191 24.73 27.81 -8.57
N GLU A 192 25.76 27.54 -7.79
CA GLU A 192 27.13 27.27 -8.24
C GLU A 192 27.76 26.21 -7.32
N LYS A 193 28.85 25.61 -7.74
CA LYS A 193 29.60 24.68 -6.90
C LYS A 193 30.02 25.37 -5.61
N THR A 194 29.46 24.93 -4.49
CA THR A 194 29.61 25.60 -3.20
C THR A 194 30.12 24.61 -2.14
N ILE A 195 31.10 25.06 -1.34
CA ILE A 195 31.56 24.36 -0.14
C ILE A 195 31.06 25.16 1.06
N PHE A 196 30.27 24.52 1.90
CA PHE A 196 29.75 25.10 3.14
C PHE A 196 30.72 24.77 4.28
N ARG A 197 31.11 25.78 5.05
CA ARG A 197 31.78 25.56 6.34
C ARG A 197 30.72 25.52 7.42
N LEU A 198 30.64 24.42 8.14
CA LEU A 198 29.70 24.19 9.21
C LEU A 198 30.21 24.78 10.53
N SER A 199 29.34 24.88 11.54
CA SER A 199 29.67 25.44 12.85
C SER A 199 30.74 24.68 13.62
N ASN A 200 30.96 23.40 13.28
CA ASN A 200 32.00 22.52 13.83
C ASN A 200 33.28 22.48 12.98
N ASP A 201 33.46 23.46 12.07
CA ASP A 201 34.57 23.56 11.10
C ASP A 201 34.61 22.41 10.05
N GLU A 202 33.65 21.53 10.01
CA GLU A 202 33.51 20.55 8.92
C GLU A 202 33.13 21.24 7.60
N LEU A 203 33.61 20.64 6.50
CA LEU A 203 33.29 21.10 5.15
C LEU A 203 32.21 20.20 4.55
N TYR A 204 31.12 20.78 4.09
CA TYR A 204 30.05 20.09 3.39
C TYR A 204 29.94 20.59 1.94
N ALA A 205 30.15 19.70 0.98
CA ALA A 205 30.20 20.01 -0.44
C ALA A 205 29.14 19.20 -1.23
N PRO A 206 27.85 19.58 -1.17
CA PRO A 206 26.84 18.91 -1.96
C PRO A 206 27.00 19.22 -3.45
N THR A 207 26.55 18.30 -4.30
CA THR A 207 26.56 18.48 -5.75
C THR A 207 25.13 18.46 -6.31
N ASN A 208 24.91 19.18 -7.41
CA ASN A 208 23.72 19.02 -8.21
C ASN A 208 23.80 17.74 -9.08
N TYR A 209 22.68 17.27 -9.57
CA TYR A 209 22.63 16.12 -10.47
C TYR A 209 23.51 16.36 -11.70
N ASN A 210 24.39 15.40 -12.02
CA ASN A 210 25.36 15.48 -13.11
C ASN A 210 26.27 16.72 -13.06
N ASP A 211 26.53 17.29 -11.87
CA ASP A 211 27.33 18.52 -11.70
C ASP A 211 26.81 19.72 -12.52
N LEU A 212 25.51 19.77 -12.78
CA LEU A 212 24.87 20.85 -13.52
C LEU A 212 24.50 22.01 -12.57
N TYR A 213 25.11 23.16 -12.78
CA TYR A 213 24.87 24.38 -12.02
C TYR A 213 24.46 25.52 -12.95
N ALA A 214 23.55 26.38 -12.48
CA ALA A 214 23.14 27.57 -13.26
C ALA A 214 24.27 28.61 -13.37
N ASN A 215 25.23 28.61 -12.43
CA ASN A 215 26.30 29.60 -12.27
C ASN A 215 25.82 31.06 -12.24
N LYS A 216 24.62 31.26 -11.70
CA LYS A 216 23.96 32.56 -11.53
C LYS A 216 22.91 32.47 -10.44
N GLU A 217 22.32 33.61 -10.10
CA GLU A 217 21.11 33.62 -9.27
C GLU A 217 19.96 32.90 -9.95
N ILE A 218 19.31 32.02 -9.22
CA ILE A 218 18.05 31.37 -9.60
C ILE A 218 16.99 31.64 -8.56
N THR A 219 15.74 31.66 -8.97
CA THR A 219 14.59 31.82 -8.09
C THR A 219 14.24 30.50 -7.40
N MET A 220 13.38 30.56 -6.35
CA MET A 220 12.83 29.35 -5.73
C MET A 220 12.06 28.50 -6.75
N LEU A 221 11.33 29.11 -7.69
CA LEU A 221 10.63 28.41 -8.76
C LEU A 221 11.59 27.64 -9.65
N ASP A 222 12.69 28.27 -10.05
CA ASP A 222 13.75 27.59 -10.85
C ASP A 222 14.36 26.42 -10.06
N ALA A 223 14.62 26.61 -8.77
CA ALA A 223 15.21 25.61 -7.90
C ALA A 223 14.30 24.41 -7.69
N ILE A 224 12.98 24.63 -7.58
CA ILE A 224 11.97 23.57 -7.52
C ILE A 224 11.93 22.80 -8.85
N ALA A 225 11.86 23.52 -9.96
CA ALA A 225 11.74 22.93 -11.30
C ALA A 225 12.96 22.07 -11.68
N THR A 226 14.16 22.49 -11.26
CA THR A 226 15.41 21.76 -11.54
C THR A 226 15.87 20.84 -10.41
N SER A 227 15.14 20.87 -9.29
CA SER A 227 15.54 20.15 -8.06
C SER A 227 16.97 20.51 -7.61
N ASP A 228 17.33 21.79 -7.63
CA ASP A 228 18.65 22.28 -7.31
C ASP A 228 19.04 21.99 -5.86
N ASN A 229 20.14 21.28 -5.64
CA ASN A 229 20.61 20.88 -4.32
C ASN A 229 21.28 22.03 -3.58
N ILE A 230 22.03 22.90 -4.31
CA ILE A 230 22.73 24.03 -3.71
C ILE A 230 21.72 25.03 -3.16
N TYR A 231 20.68 25.33 -3.93
CA TYR A 231 19.61 26.21 -3.48
C TYR A 231 18.91 25.65 -2.24
N ALA A 232 18.60 24.33 -2.23
CA ALA A 232 17.95 23.68 -1.10
C ALA A 232 18.82 23.76 0.17
N VAL A 233 20.10 23.45 0.09
CA VAL A 233 21.02 23.54 1.23
C VAL A 233 21.18 24.99 1.71
N LYS A 234 21.31 25.97 0.79
CA LYS A 234 21.34 27.38 1.16
C LYS A 234 20.08 27.82 1.90
N THR A 235 18.92 27.39 1.43
CA THR A 235 17.63 27.65 2.09
C THR A 235 17.61 27.06 3.50
N HIS A 236 18.00 25.80 3.64
CA HIS A 236 18.02 25.09 4.92
C HIS A 236 18.93 25.75 5.96
N LEU A 237 20.15 26.06 5.56
CA LEU A 237 21.11 26.74 6.44
C LEU A 237 20.67 28.16 6.79
N PHE A 238 20.04 28.90 5.85
CA PHE A 238 19.47 30.22 6.10
C PHE A 238 18.37 30.20 7.16
N LEU A 239 17.49 29.19 7.11
CA LEU A 239 16.38 29.01 8.08
C LEU A 239 16.88 28.47 9.43
N GLY A 240 18.09 27.92 9.47
CA GLY A 240 18.62 27.15 10.58
C GLY A 240 18.24 25.66 10.52
N GLU A 241 19.21 24.80 10.76
CA GLU A 241 19.08 23.32 10.57
C GLU A 241 17.94 22.69 11.39
N ASN A 242 17.58 23.28 12.52
CA ASN A 242 16.48 22.80 13.36
C ASN A 242 15.10 23.00 12.73
N THR A 243 14.91 23.96 11.82
CA THR A 243 13.60 24.29 11.25
C THR A 243 13.00 23.08 10.54
N LEU A 244 13.70 22.52 9.55
CA LEU A 244 13.23 21.35 8.80
C LEU A 244 13.14 20.10 9.71
N SER A 245 14.11 19.89 10.61
CA SER A 245 14.09 18.78 11.56
C SER A 245 12.83 18.82 12.45
N ASN A 246 12.49 19.99 13.00
CA ASN A 246 11.29 20.17 13.81
C ASN A 246 10.02 19.97 12.98
N ARG A 247 10.00 20.44 11.73
CA ARG A 247 8.86 20.26 10.83
C ARG A 247 8.61 18.78 10.54
N LEU A 248 9.63 18.01 10.22
CA LEU A 248 9.52 16.58 9.99
C LEU A 248 9.01 15.84 11.23
N LYS A 249 9.47 16.23 12.43
CA LYS A 249 8.95 15.69 13.70
C LYS A 249 7.46 16.02 13.90
N MET A 250 7.04 17.23 13.59
CA MET A 250 5.61 17.60 13.64
C MET A 250 4.76 16.77 12.66
N PHE A 251 5.34 16.32 11.56
CA PHE A 251 4.69 15.45 10.57
C PHE A 251 4.82 13.95 10.90
N GLY A 252 5.25 13.62 12.12
CA GLY A 252 5.32 12.25 12.62
C GLY A 252 6.62 11.51 12.27
N TYR A 253 7.69 12.23 11.87
CA TYR A 253 9.00 11.67 11.64
C TYR A 253 9.96 12.06 12.77
N ASP A 254 9.97 11.30 13.88
CA ASP A 254 10.69 11.64 15.13
C ASP A 254 12.21 11.60 15.00
N ASN A 255 12.74 10.82 14.05
CA ASN A 255 14.19 10.57 13.91
C ASN A 255 14.91 11.61 13.04
N ALA A 256 14.28 12.74 12.69
CA ALA A 256 14.91 13.79 11.91
C ALA A 256 16.03 14.48 12.72
N THR A 257 17.28 14.32 12.26
CA THR A 257 18.45 14.99 12.85
C THR A 257 18.69 16.30 12.14
N ALA A 258 19.01 17.36 12.90
CA ALA A 258 19.34 18.67 12.36
C ALA A 258 20.77 18.67 11.79
N ILE A 259 20.90 18.35 10.51
CA ILE A 259 22.16 18.31 9.75
C ILE A 259 21.96 18.91 8.35
N PRO A 260 22.99 19.47 7.72
CA PRO A 260 22.86 20.13 6.41
C PRO A 260 22.32 19.23 5.29
N SER A 261 22.66 17.95 5.31
CA SER A 261 22.19 16.96 4.31
C SER A 261 20.70 16.62 4.46
N LEU A 262 20.05 17.03 5.55
CA LEU A 262 18.59 16.86 5.73
C LEU A 262 17.81 17.54 4.60
N ALA A 263 18.28 18.69 4.11
CA ALA A 263 17.71 19.39 2.95
C ALA A 263 17.68 18.55 1.66
N LEU A 264 18.48 17.51 1.60
CA LEU A 264 18.58 16.58 0.47
C LEU A 264 17.93 15.23 0.75
N GLY A 265 17.22 15.12 1.88
CA GLY A 265 16.46 13.92 2.24
C GLY A 265 17.30 12.70 2.56
N CYS A 266 18.38 12.86 3.32
CA CYS A 266 19.26 11.76 3.76
C CYS A 266 18.56 10.78 4.75
N VAL A 267 17.37 11.10 5.21
CA VAL A 267 16.58 10.27 6.12
C VAL A 267 15.71 9.27 5.37
N GLU A 268 15.49 8.11 5.97
CA GLU A 268 14.75 7.01 5.36
C GLU A 268 13.31 6.98 5.89
N THR A 269 12.36 6.70 5.02
CA THR A 269 10.94 6.57 5.37
C THR A 269 10.24 5.61 4.41
N SER A 270 9.03 5.16 4.78
CA SER A 270 8.19 4.37 3.88
C SER A 270 7.32 5.28 2.99
N PRO A 271 6.87 4.78 1.82
CA PRO A 271 5.95 5.52 0.96
C PRO A 271 4.68 5.99 1.68
N LEU A 272 4.12 5.17 2.56
CA LEU A 272 2.93 5.55 3.33
C LEU A 272 3.22 6.70 4.30
N LYS A 273 4.30 6.61 5.07
CA LYS A 273 4.71 7.69 5.98
C LYS A 273 4.99 8.99 5.22
N LEU A 274 5.68 8.90 4.07
CA LEU A 274 5.96 10.06 3.24
C LEU A 274 4.67 10.70 2.70
N ALA A 275 3.74 9.89 2.19
CA ALA A 275 2.45 10.39 1.69
C ALA A 275 1.64 11.11 2.79
N ASN A 276 1.71 10.63 4.04
CA ASN A 276 1.06 11.28 5.18
C ASN A 276 1.69 12.63 5.59
N MET A 277 2.93 12.90 5.19
CA MET A 277 3.60 14.19 5.46
C MET A 277 3.13 15.30 4.52
N TYR A 278 2.56 14.96 3.36
CA TYR A 278 2.04 15.87 2.35
C TYR A 278 0.56 16.19 2.55
#